data_f271effa4236a5b84240135fe4316fd9
#
_entry.id   f271effa4236a5b84240135fe4316fd9
#
_cell.length_a   1.000
_cell.length_b   1.000
_cell.length_c   1.000
_cell.angle_alpha   90.00
_cell.angle_beta   90.00
_cell.angle_gamma   90.00
#
_symmetry.space_group_name_H-M   'P 1'
#
loop_
_entity.id
_entity.type
_entity.pdbx_description
1 polymer ?
#
loop_
_entity_poly.entity_id
_entity_poly.type
_entity_poly.pdbx_seq_one_letter_code
_entity_poly.pdbx_strand_id
1 'polypeptide(L)'
;MKAPPRAFANTYLSLAFTALAVFPGSVMASSHMDAPLITLDPSANTTDVYAFVSEANGIKYLSAALAVYPFEEPSIGPNKYNFDDNVLYEIHVSTGADLTKGKPTITYQFKFNTTF
;
A
#
# COMPACT_ATOMS: atom_id res chain seq x y z
N MET A 1 0.13 -47.77 -67.57
CA MET A 1 0.57 -47.64 -66.14
C MET A 1 0.08 -46.28 -65.59
N LYS A 2 -0.85 -46.32 -64.71
CA LYS A 2 -1.51 -45.14 -64.15
C LYS A 2 -0.93 -44.93 -62.71
N ALA A 3 -0.32 -43.76 -62.54
CA ALA A 3 0.29 -43.41 -61.22
C ALA A 3 -0.82 -43.14 -60.17
N PRO A 4 -0.62 -43.52 -58.92
CA PRO A 4 -1.60 -43.25 -57.86
C PRO A 4 -1.58 -41.77 -57.44
N PRO A 5 -2.70 -41.24 -56.97
CA PRO A 5 -2.79 -39.85 -56.51
C PRO A 5 -2.04 -39.66 -55.19
N ARG A 6 -1.30 -38.57 -55.12
CA ARG A 6 -0.63 -38.10 -53.89
C ARG A 6 -1.68 -37.59 -52.93
N ALA A 7 -1.74 -38.22 -51.76
CA ALA A 7 -2.50 -37.72 -50.63
C ALA A 7 -1.82 -36.48 -50.07
N PHE A 8 -2.52 -35.36 -50.05
CA PHE A 8 -2.11 -34.17 -49.32
C PHE A 8 -2.41 -34.40 -47.83
N ALA A 9 -1.35 -34.56 -47.06
CA ALA A 9 -1.48 -34.57 -45.62
C ALA A 9 -1.73 -33.10 -45.18
N ASN A 10 -2.94 -32.82 -44.76
CA ASN A 10 -3.29 -31.58 -44.11
C ASN A 10 -2.72 -31.61 -42.67
N THR A 11 -1.56 -30.97 -42.49
CA THR A 11 -1.00 -30.73 -41.18
C THR A 11 -1.76 -29.57 -40.56
N TYR A 12 -2.75 -29.87 -39.73
CA TYR A 12 -3.36 -28.87 -38.85
C TYR A 12 -2.36 -28.51 -37.78
N LEU A 13 -1.69 -27.39 -37.95
CA LEU A 13 -0.88 -26.75 -36.91
C LEU A 13 -1.84 -26.20 -35.88
N SER A 14 -2.12 -27.00 -34.84
CA SER A 14 -2.86 -26.55 -33.66
C SER A 14 -2.00 -25.53 -32.91
N LEU A 15 -2.27 -24.27 -33.12
CA LEU A 15 -1.73 -23.17 -32.34
C LEU A 15 -2.44 -23.22 -30.97
N ALA A 16 -1.85 -23.92 -30.04
CA ALA A 16 -2.27 -23.88 -28.63
C ALA A 16 -1.95 -22.48 -28.09
N PHE A 17 -2.94 -21.61 -28.13
CA PHE A 17 -2.87 -20.30 -27.48
C PHE A 17 -2.99 -20.54 -25.96
N THR A 18 -1.85 -20.70 -25.29
CA THR A 18 -1.80 -20.73 -23.84
C THR A 18 -2.13 -19.30 -23.37
N ALA A 19 -3.40 -19.03 -23.11
CA ALA A 19 -3.83 -17.84 -22.42
C ALA A 19 -3.23 -17.90 -21.02
N LEU A 20 -2.12 -17.22 -20.81
CA LEU A 20 -1.58 -16.94 -19.49
C LEU A 20 -2.58 -16.00 -18.83
N ALA A 21 -3.51 -16.58 -18.06
CA ALA A 21 -4.40 -15.81 -17.21
C ALA A 21 -3.51 -15.11 -16.17
N VAL A 22 -3.18 -13.86 -16.45
CA VAL A 22 -2.67 -12.96 -15.43
C VAL A 22 -3.83 -12.75 -14.47
N PHE A 23 -3.88 -13.59 -13.42
CA PHE A 23 -4.72 -13.31 -12.28
C PHE A 23 -4.19 -11.97 -11.71
N PRO A 24 -4.99 -10.91 -11.66
CA PRO A 24 -4.66 -9.80 -10.82
C PRO A 24 -4.57 -10.39 -9.41
N GLY A 25 -3.34 -10.53 -8.90
CA GLY A 25 -3.14 -10.87 -7.50
C GLY A 25 -4.00 -9.90 -6.72
N SER A 26 -4.99 -10.40 -6.00
CA SER A 26 -5.75 -9.59 -5.07
C SER A 26 -4.72 -8.95 -4.16
N VAL A 27 -4.50 -7.66 -4.34
CA VAL A 27 -3.79 -6.88 -3.35
C VAL A 27 -4.73 -6.92 -2.14
N MET A 28 -4.45 -7.84 -1.23
CA MET A 28 -5.12 -7.85 0.05
C MET A 28 -4.69 -6.55 0.70
N ALA A 29 -5.61 -5.60 0.75
CA ALA A 29 -5.42 -4.44 1.60
C ALA A 29 -5.16 -4.98 3.00
N SER A 30 -4.06 -4.54 3.63
CA SER A 30 -3.77 -4.92 5.00
C SER A 30 -4.99 -4.61 5.86
N SER A 31 -5.42 -5.56 6.66
CA SER A 31 -6.48 -5.33 7.62
C SER A 31 -6.01 -4.29 8.62
N HIS A 32 -6.78 -3.23 8.81
CA HIS A 32 -6.46 -2.18 9.79
C HIS A 32 -6.57 -2.64 11.25
N MET A 33 -6.84 -3.91 11.48
CA MET A 33 -6.97 -4.52 12.82
C MET A 33 -6.18 -5.83 12.92
N ASP A 34 -4.99 -5.87 12.33
CA ASP A 34 -4.19 -7.09 12.20
C ASP A 34 -3.60 -7.58 13.53
N ALA A 35 -3.33 -6.68 14.46
CA ALA A 35 -2.77 -7.04 15.74
C ALA A 35 -3.82 -6.92 16.86
N PRO A 36 -4.14 -8.00 17.58
CA PRO A 36 -5.21 -7.99 18.57
C PRO A 36 -5.04 -6.93 19.67
N LEU A 37 -3.82 -6.60 20.04
CA LEU A 37 -3.56 -5.62 21.11
C LEU A 37 -3.73 -4.18 20.63
N ILE A 38 -3.42 -3.89 19.37
CA ILE A 38 -3.55 -2.53 18.85
C ILE A 38 -5.01 -2.10 18.67
N THR A 39 -5.94 -3.05 18.57
CA THR A 39 -7.38 -2.74 18.53
C THR A 39 -7.90 -2.11 19.81
N LEU A 40 -7.17 -2.27 20.91
CA LEU A 40 -7.47 -1.65 22.22
C LEU A 40 -6.95 -0.22 22.32
N ASP A 41 -6.15 0.21 21.36
CA ASP A 41 -5.56 1.55 21.30
C ASP A 41 -5.75 2.16 19.90
N PRO A 42 -6.97 2.58 19.56
CA PRO A 42 -7.27 3.10 18.22
C PRO A 42 -6.46 4.34 17.85
N SER A 43 -6.06 5.15 18.83
CA SER A 43 -5.27 6.35 18.61
C SER A 43 -3.84 6.05 18.16
N ALA A 44 -3.29 4.91 18.55
CA ALA A 44 -1.98 4.42 18.11
C ALA A 44 -2.07 3.49 16.90
N ASN A 45 -3.27 3.04 16.54
CA ASN A 45 -3.47 2.11 15.45
C ASN A 45 -3.42 2.83 14.10
N THR A 46 -2.37 2.56 13.32
CA THR A 46 -2.18 3.14 11.99
C THR A 46 -3.10 2.50 10.97
N THR A 47 -3.76 3.32 10.16
CA THR A 47 -4.66 2.86 9.10
C THR A 47 -4.01 2.89 7.73
N ASP A 48 -3.48 4.05 7.35
CA ASP A 48 -2.96 4.29 6.03
C ASP A 48 -1.68 5.11 6.08
N VAL A 49 -0.79 4.86 5.12
CA VAL A 49 0.41 5.65 4.89
C VAL A 49 0.39 6.14 3.46
N TYR A 50 0.50 7.44 3.28
CA TYR A 50 0.56 8.08 1.98
C TYR A 50 1.92 8.74 1.80
N ALA A 51 2.51 8.58 0.62
CA ALA A 51 3.73 9.27 0.24
C ALA A 51 3.69 9.63 -1.24
N PHE A 52 3.90 10.91 -1.56
CA PHE A 52 3.94 11.39 -2.94
C PHE A 52 4.85 12.60 -3.07
N VAL A 53 5.30 12.85 -4.29
CA VAL A 53 6.12 14.02 -4.61
C VAL A 53 5.21 15.11 -5.17
N SER A 54 5.29 16.29 -4.60
CA SER A 54 4.68 17.51 -5.10
C SER A 54 5.74 18.51 -5.53
N GLU A 55 5.36 19.49 -6.35
CA GLU A 55 6.26 20.56 -6.79
C GLU A 55 5.58 21.91 -6.59
N ALA A 56 6.32 22.85 -6.01
CA ALA A 56 5.89 24.23 -5.87
C ALA A 56 7.10 25.15 -6.09
N ASN A 57 6.95 26.15 -6.95
CA ASN A 57 8.00 27.12 -7.28
C ASN A 57 9.33 26.49 -7.76
N GLY A 58 9.24 25.35 -8.50
CA GLY A 58 10.41 24.62 -9.00
C GLY A 58 11.13 23.79 -7.93
N ILE A 59 10.59 23.70 -6.72
CA ILE A 59 11.12 22.88 -5.63
C ILE A 59 10.24 21.64 -5.47
N LYS A 60 10.88 20.49 -5.41
CA LYS A 60 10.20 19.21 -5.14
C LYS A 60 10.13 18.93 -3.65
N TYR A 61 8.95 18.54 -3.22
CA TYR A 61 8.66 18.18 -1.84
C TYR A 61 8.21 16.73 -1.77
N LEU A 62 8.70 16.00 -0.79
CA LEU A 62 8.09 14.74 -0.38
C LEU A 62 6.97 15.06 0.61
N SER A 63 5.75 14.73 0.22
CA SER A 63 4.58 14.81 1.10
C SER A 63 4.31 13.43 1.65
N ALA A 64 4.25 13.31 2.96
CA ALA A 64 3.92 12.07 3.64
C ALA A 64 2.78 12.32 4.64
N ALA A 65 1.88 11.36 4.75
CA ALA A 65 0.81 11.39 5.73
C ALA A 65 0.64 10.00 6.36
N LEU A 66 0.36 10.00 7.64
CA LEU A 66 0.04 8.82 8.43
C LEU A 66 -1.34 9.02 9.04
N ALA A 67 -2.25 8.09 8.79
CA ALA A 67 -3.57 8.10 9.38
C ALA A 67 -3.65 7.09 10.55
N VAL A 68 -4.44 7.42 11.54
CA VAL A 68 -4.75 6.59 12.70
C VAL A 68 -6.27 6.52 12.91
N TYR A 69 -6.75 5.76 13.85
CA TYR A 69 -8.17 5.48 14.10
C TYR A 69 -8.83 4.70 12.95
N PRO A 70 -8.65 3.39 12.86
CA PRO A 70 -9.34 2.57 11.85
C PRO A 70 -10.85 2.62 12.05
N PHE A 71 -11.57 2.62 10.92
CA PHE A 71 -13.04 2.64 10.87
C PHE A 71 -13.69 3.88 11.52
N GLU A 72 -13.04 5.01 11.38
CA GLU A 72 -13.61 6.28 11.80
C GLU A 72 -14.91 6.57 11.04
N GLU A 73 -16.01 6.68 11.77
CA GLU A 73 -17.33 6.91 11.22
C GLU A 73 -17.69 8.40 11.30
N PRO A 74 -17.75 9.12 10.18
CA PRO A 74 -17.95 10.57 10.21
C PRO A 74 -19.36 10.98 10.66
N SER A 75 -20.32 10.06 10.74
CA SER A 75 -21.72 10.34 11.04
C SER A 75 -22.16 9.98 12.45
N ILE A 76 -21.28 9.51 13.33
CA ILE A 76 -21.65 9.05 14.69
C ILE A 76 -21.86 10.21 15.70
N GLY A 77 -22.25 11.39 15.29
CA GLY A 77 -22.54 12.49 16.20
C GLY A 77 -21.30 13.24 16.72
N PRO A 78 -21.30 13.71 17.97
CA PRO A 78 -20.26 14.64 18.46
C PRO A 78 -18.92 13.97 18.83
N ASN A 79 -18.61 12.83 18.26
CA ASN A 79 -17.36 12.14 18.52
C ASN A 79 -16.17 12.98 18.05
N LYS A 80 -15.13 13.00 18.87
CA LYS A 80 -13.85 13.59 18.55
C LYS A 80 -12.80 12.49 18.47
N TYR A 81 -12.03 12.50 17.41
CA TYR A 81 -10.89 11.65 17.23
C TYR A 81 -9.63 12.50 17.45
N ASN A 82 -9.13 12.51 18.67
CA ASN A 82 -7.94 13.27 19.03
C ASN A 82 -6.70 12.39 18.94
N PHE A 83 -5.57 12.96 18.56
CA PHE A 83 -4.30 12.30 18.80
C PHE A 83 -4.08 12.13 20.31
N ASP A 84 -3.51 11.00 20.69
CA ASP A 84 -3.23 10.72 22.11
C ASP A 84 -1.94 11.41 22.55
N ASP A 85 -2.01 12.16 23.64
CA ASP A 85 -0.87 12.88 24.22
C ASP A 85 0.22 11.94 24.76
N ASN A 86 -0.10 10.67 24.99
CA ASN A 86 0.87 9.66 25.45
C ASN A 86 1.52 8.89 24.30
N VAL A 87 1.01 9.00 23.09
CA VAL A 87 1.56 8.33 21.90
C VAL A 87 2.61 9.22 21.22
N LEU A 88 3.72 8.62 20.82
CA LEU A 88 4.69 9.23 19.92
C LEU A 88 4.46 8.70 18.52
N TYR A 89 4.08 9.59 17.62
CA TYR A 89 3.87 9.26 16.19
C TYR A 89 5.13 9.53 15.42
N GLU A 90 5.57 8.58 14.60
CA GLU A 90 6.82 8.71 13.85
C GLU A 90 6.65 8.39 12.38
N ILE A 91 7.29 9.18 11.53
CA ILE A 91 7.47 8.89 10.10
C ILE A 91 8.96 8.70 9.85
N HIS A 92 9.32 7.51 9.42
CA HIS A 92 10.69 7.14 9.09
C HIS A 92 10.91 7.21 7.58
N VAL A 93 11.95 7.93 7.16
CA VAL A 93 12.36 8.04 5.77
C VAL A 93 13.75 7.44 5.62
N SER A 94 13.87 6.44 4.75
CA SER A 94 15.15 5.82 4.42
C SER A 94 15.61 6.27 3.04
N THR A 95 16.89 6.64 2.91
CA THR A 95 17.47 7.06 1.64
C THR A 95 18.84 6.41 1.43
N GLY A 96 19.27 6.30 0.16
CA GLY A 96 20.60 5.81 -0.20
C GLY A 96 20.92 4.43 0.38
N ALA A 97 22.06 4.31 1.03
CA ALA A 97 22.54 3.04 1.61
C ALA A 97 21.73 2.57 2.82
N ASP A 98 20.97 3.44 3.47
CA ASP A 98 20.14 3.06 4.62
C ASP A 98 18.88 2.33 4.20
N LEU A 99 18.40 2.58 2.97
CA LEU A 99 17.24 1.89 2.40
C LEU A 99 17.44 0.35 2.37
N THR A 100 18.63 -0.10 1.95
CA THR A 100 18.94 -1.53 1.88
C THR A 100 19.15 -2.18 3.25
N LYS A 101 19.42 -1.37 4.27
CA LYS A 101 19.64 -1.82 5.65
C LYS A 101 18.36 -1.76 6.50
N GLY A 102 17.26 -1.23 5.94
CA GLY A 102 16.02 -1.00 6.69
C GLY A 102 16.19 -0.01 7.85
N LYS A 103 17.13 0.95 7.72
CA LYS A 103 17.38 1.97 8.75
C LYS A 103 16.82 3.31 8.32
N PRO A 104 16.20 4.07 9.22
CA PRO A 104 15.79 5.43 8.91
C PRO A 104 17.01 6.33 8.75
N THR A 105 17.04 7.10 7.66
CA THR A 105 17.97 8.21 7.49
C THR A 105 17.47 9.45 8.21
N ILE A 106 16.15 9.65 8.19
CA ILE A 106 15.47 10.77 8.85
C ILE A 106 14.27 10.19 9.59
N THR A 107 14.05 10.65 10.81
CA THR A 107 12.86 10.35 11.60
C THR A 107 12.17 11.65 11.98
N TYR A 108 10.90 11.78 11.58
CA TYR A 108 10.04 12.88 12.02
C TYR A 108 9.20 12.37 13.19
N GLN A 109 9.25 13.08 14.32
CA GLN A 109 8.53 12.74 15.53
C GLN A 109 7.46 13.79 15.83
N PHE A 110 6.25 13.34 16.10
CA PHE A 110 5.10 14.18 16.42
C PHE A 110 4.55 13.77 17.77
N LYS A 111 4.51 14.73 18.69
CA LYS A 111 3.86 14.59 19.98
C LYS A 111 2.81 15.67 20.12
N PHE A 112 1.63 15.27 20.52
CA PHE A 112 0.51 16.17 20.69
C PHE A 112 0.30 16.53 22.15
N ASN A 113 -0.37 17.63 22.39
CA ASN A 113 -0.81 18.07 23.70
C ASN A 113 -2.22 18.67 23.53
N THR A 114 -3.21 18.00 24.08
CA THR A 114 -4.60 18.44 24.01
C THR A 114 -4.84 19.60 24.98
N THR A 115 -5.36 20.70 24.45
CA THR A 115 -5.79 21.86 25.25
C THR A 115 -7.32 22.00 25.16
N PHE A 116 -7.95 22.29 26.28
CA PHE A 116 -9.40 22.49 26.40
C PHE A 116 -9.73 23.96 26.57
#